data_63fed37fc0122312099d21abccfebfcf
#
_entry.id   63fed37fc0122312099d21abccfebfcf
#
_cell.length_a   1.000
_cell.length_b   1.000
_cell.length_c   1.000
_cell.angle_alpha   90.00
_cell.angle_beta   90.00
_cell.angle_gamma   90.00
#
_symmetry.space_group_name_H-M   'P 1'
#
loop_
_entity.id
_entity.type
_entity.pdbx_description
1 polymer ?
#
loop_
_entity_poly.entity_id
_entity_poly.type
_entity_poly.pdbx_seq_one_letter_code
_entity_poly.pdbx_strand_id
1 'polypeptide(L)'
;MKRKFMLVIFLALVLSFSISLTAQDAAASGEKKVEDATPLFLWTIIAAIFGLALAAIGGAWSQSKALRTAMDNIGRNPAAADSIRGILIIGLALIESLVIYVLLIDFIIIGNWGSYSF
;
A
#
# COMPACT_ATOMS: atom_id res chain seq x y z
N MET A 1 -12.62 7.79 -22.98
CA MET A 1 -12.51 8.27 -21.58
C MET A 1 -11.73 7.32 -20.67
N LYS A 2 -11.92 6.01 -20.71
CA LYS A 2 -11.26 5.01 -19.85
C LYS A 2 -9.72 5.01 -19.92
N ARG A 3 -9.14 5.20 -21.12
CA ARG A 3 -7.68 5.20 -21.34
C ARG A 3 -6.99 6.41 -20.71
N LYS A 4 -7.63 7.58 -20.72
CA LYS A 4 -7.11 8.79 -20.06
C LYS A 4 -7.18 8.68 -18.53
N PHE A 5 -8.22 8.04 -18.00
CA PHE A 5 -8.38 7.80 -16.57
C PHE A 5 -7.33 6.81 -16.02
N MET A 6 -7.05 5.72 -16.76
CA MET A 6 -5.96 4.80 -16.42
C MET A 6 -4.57 5.46 -16.44
N LEU A 7 -4.34 6.34 -17.43
CA LEU A 7 -3.08 7.10 -17.50
C LEU A 7 -2.91 8.05 -16.31
N VAL A 8 -3.98 8.69 -15.85
CA VAL A 8 -3.95 9.58 -14.68
C VAL A 8 -3.65 8.80 -13.41
N ILE A 9 -4.28 7.63 -13.22
CA ILE A 9 -4.00 6.77 -12.05
C ILE A 9 -2.57 6.25 -12.08
N PHE A 10 -2.09 5.80 -13.25
CA PHE A 10 -0.72 5.33 -13.40
C PHE A 10 0.29 6.46 -13.14
N LEU A 11 0.02 7.65 -13.66
CA LEU A 11 0.85 8.84 -13.42
C LEU A 11 0.86 9.26 -11.94
N ALA A 12 -0.28 9.19 -11.27
CA ALA A 12 -0.40 9.47 -9.84
C ALA A 12 0.38 8.46 -8.99
N LEU A 13 0.34 7.16 -9.35
CA LEU A 13 1.13 6.10 -8.71
C LEU A 13 2.63 6.29 -8.92
N VAL A 14 3.05 6.65 -10.15
CA VAL A 14 4.46 6.92 -10.45
C VAL A 14 4.95 8.17 -9.73
N LEU A 15 4.13 9.23 -9.65
CA LEU A 15 4.45 10.45 -8.92
C LEU A 15 4.57 10.22 -7.41
N SER A 16 3.67 9.43 -6.81
CA SER A 16 3.75 9.10 -5.38
C SER A 16 4.99 8.24 -5.08
N PHE A 17 5.37 7.34 -5.97
CA PHE A 17 6.60 6.57 -5.83
C PHE A 17 7.86 7.45 -5.96
N SER A 18 7.86 8.41 -6.90
CA SER A 18 8.98 9.35 -7.09
C SER A 18 9.14 10.30 -5.90
N ILE A 19 8.04 10.76 -5.29
CA ILE A 19 8.07 11.62 -4.09
C ILE A 19 8.64 10.84 -2.89
N SER A 20 8.34 9.56 -2.78
CA SER A 20 8.93 8.71 -1.74
C SER A 20 10.45 8.56 -1.88
N LEU A 21 10.95 8.46 -3.12
CA LEU A 21 12.39 8.36 -3.38
C LEU A 21 13.13 9.66 -3.02
N THR A 22 12.57 10.83 -3.40
CA THR A 22 13.20 12.14 -3.09
C THR A 22 13.10 12.49 -1.60
N ALA A 23 12.06 12.04 -0.89
CA ALA A 23 11.96 12.20 0.55
C ALA A 23 13.03 11.37 1.29
N GLN A 24 13.41 10.24 0.74
CA GLN A 24 14.48 9.38 1.28
C GLN A 24 15.86 10.01 1.11
N ASP A 25 16.13 10.66 -0.04
CA ASP A 25 17.38 11.40 -0.27
C ASP A 25 17.48 12.67 0.60
N ALA A 26 16.36 13.36 0.83
CA ALA A 26 16.31 14.51 1.72
C ALA A 26 16.52 14.12 3.20
N ALA A 27 16.08 12.95 3.60
CA ALA A 27 16.34 12.39 4.93
C ALA A 27 17.80 11.91 5.11
N ALA A 28 18.43 11.46 4.02
CA ALA A 28 19.83 11.01 4.03
C ALA A 28 20.84 12.18 4.05
N SER A 29 20.45 13.37 3.56
CA SER A 29 21.30 14.58 3.58
C SER A 29 21.31 15.31 4.92
N GLY A 30 20.42 14.96 5.84
CA GLY A 30 20.48 15.38 7.24
C GLY A 30 21.48 14.50 7.97
N GLU A 31 22.75 14.91 7.98
CA GLU A 31 23.84 14.30 8.72
C GLU A 31 23.61 14.38 10.23
N LYS A 32 22.60 13.64 10.71
CA LYS A 32 22.46 13.27 12.11
C LYS A 32 23.05 11.87 12.26
N LYS A 33 24.13 11.81 13.02
CA LYS A 33 24.86 10.63 13.43
C LYS A 33 23.94 9.41 13.54
N VAL A 34 24.11 8.48 12.62
CA VAL A 34 23.51 7.13 12.66
C VAL A 34 24.12 6.31 13.79
N GLU A 35 24.96 6.90 14.60
CA GLU A 35 25.75 6.25 15.66
C GLU A 35 24.91 5.78 16.86
N ASP A 36 23.66 6.27 17.02
CA ASP A 36 22.75 5.90 18.10
C ASP A 36 21.36 5.44 17.62
N ALA A 37 21.29 4.71 16.49
CA ALA A 37 20.08 3.96 16.19
C ALA A 37 19.93 2.89 17.26
N THR A 38 19.21 3.22 18.35
CA THR A 38 18.94 2.28 19.42
C THR A 38 18.39 0.99 18.82
N PRO A 39 18.75 -0.19 19.33
CA PRO A 39 18.24 -1.47 18.84
C PRO A 39 16.71 -1.48 18.71
N LEU A 40 16.01 -0.69 19.52
CA LEU A 40 14.58 -0.49 19.47
C LEU A 40 14.10 0.11 18.13
N PHE A 41 14.80 1.08 17.58
CA PHE A 41 14.47 1.69 16.30
C PHE A 41 14.59 0.70 15.15
N LEU A 42 15.65 -0.10 15.13
CA LEU A 42 15.83 -1.14 14.13
C LEU A 42 14.74 -2.20 14.21
N TRP A 43 14.38 -2.63 15.43
CA TRP A 43 13.28 -3.57 15.62
C TRP A 43 11.92 -3.01 15.19
N THR A 44 11.70 -1.71 15.41
CA THR A 44 10.47 -1.04 14.95
C THR A 44 10.37 -1.00 13.42
N ILE A 45 11.46 -0.66 12.73
CA ILE A 45 11.50 -0.69 11.26
C ILE A 45 11.26 -2.10 10.73
N ILE A 46 11.94 -3.10 11.30
CA ILE A 46 11.76 -4.50 10.89
C ILE A 46 10.31 -4.94 11.10
N ALA A 47 9.71 -4.59 12.25
CA ALA A 47 8.33 -4.93 12.54
C ALA A 47 7.34 -4.23 11.57
N ALA A 48 7.56 -2.97 11.25
CA ALA A 48 6.75 -2.20 10.30
C ALA A 48 6.81 -2.82 8.90
N ILE A 49 8.02 -3.06 8.38
CA ILE A 49 8.20 -3.69 7.06
C ILE A 49 7.55 -5.07 7.00
N PHE A 50 7.71 -5.87 8.07
CA PHE A 50 7.13 -7.20 8.13
C PHE A 50 5.60 -7.15 8.23
N GLY A 51 5.07 -6.22 9.02
CA GLY A 51 3.61 -5.97 9.13
C GLY A 51 2.99 -5.57 7.80
N LEU A 52 3.63 -4.63 7.08
CA LEU A 52 3.20 -4.21 5.75
C LEU A 52 3.27 -5.35 4.73
N ALA A 53 4.33 -6.15 4.76
CA ALA A 53 4.49 -7.30 3.88
C ALA A 53 3.37 -8.34 4.10
N LEU A 54 3.03 -8.65 5.35
CA LEU A 54 1.93 -9.55 5.69
C LEU A 54 0.57 -9.00 5.25
N ALA A 55 0.32 -7.70 5.46
CA ALA A 55 -0.89 -7.04 5.01
C ALA A 55 -1.02 -7.08 3.48
N ALA A 56 0.06 -6.82 2.76
CA ALA A 56 0.11 -6.87 1.30
C ALA A 56 -0.15 -8.30 0.77
N ILE A 57 0.48 -9.31 1.35
CA ILE A 57 0.28 -10.73 0.98
C ILE A 57 -1.18 -11.12 1.24
N GLY A 58 -1.74 -10.79 2.41
CA GLY A 58 -3.12 -11.08 2.76
C GLY A 58 -4.11 -10.37 1.81
N GLY A 59 -3.86 -9.10 1.51
CA GLY A 59 -4.63 -8.32 0.55
C GLY A 59 -4.59 -8.92 -0.85
N ALA A 60 -3.41 -9.22 -1.37
CA ALA A 60 -3.22 -9.82 -2.69
C ALA A 60 -3.90 -11.20 -2.81
N TRP A 61 -3.80 -12.02 -1.76
CA TRP A 61 -4.48 -13.32 -1.72
C TRP A 61 -5.99 -13.16 -1.78
N SER A 62 -6.55 -12.26 -0.99
CA SER A 62 -8.00 -11.99 -0.94
C SER A 62 -8.51 -11.44 -2.27
N GLN A 63 -7.78 -10.50 -2.87
CA GLN A 63 -8.10 -9.93 -4.19
C GLN A 63 -8.06 -10.99 -5.29
N SER A 64 -7.03 -11.83 -5.31
CA SER A 64 -6.90 -12.92 -6.28
C SER A 64 -8.08 -13.90 -6.19
N LYS A 65 -8.51 -14.26 -4.99
CA LYS A 65 -9.65 -15.16 -4.77
C LYS A 65 -10.96 -14.51 -5.21
N ALA A 66 -11.18 -13.24 -4.84
CA ALA A 66 -12.37 -12.49 -5.23
C ALA A 66 -12.47 -12.35 -6.76
N LEU A 67 -11.37 -12.01 -7.43
CA LEU A 67 -11.29 -11.86 -8.87
C LEU A 67 -11.59 -13.19 -9.58
N ARG A 68 -10.99 -14.28 -9.14
CA ARG A 68 -11.24 -15.61 -9.72
C ARG A 68 -12.71 -16.00 -9.61
N THR A 69 -13.31 -15.84 -8.44
CA THR A 69 -14.73 -16.15 -8.22
C THR A 69 -15.65 -15.28 -9.09
N ALA A 70 -15.32 -13.98 -9.23
CA ALA A 70 -16.07 -13.08 -10.09
C ALA A 70 -16.00 -13.50 -11.56
N MET A 71 -14.83 -13.87 -12.05
CA MET A 71 -14.64 -14.33 -13.44
C MET A 71 -15.38 -15.64 -13.72
N ASP A 72 -15.36 -16.58 -12.76
CA ASP A 72 -16.11 -17.84 -12.88
C ASP A 72 -17.62 -17.59 -12.95
N ASN A 73 -18.14 -16.67 -12.14
CA ASN A 73 -19.55 -16.32 -12.14
C ASN A 73 -19.98 -15.57 -13.42
N ILE A 74 -19.15 -14.67 -13.93
CA ILE A 74 -19.40 -13.99 -15.22
C ILE A 74 -19.39 -15.01 -16.37
N GLY A 75 -18.48 -15.99 -16.33
CA GLY A 75 -18.43 -17.06 -17.32
C GLY A 75 -19.69 -17.91 -17.36
N ARG A 76 -20.33 -18.14 -16.19
CA ARG A 76 -21.58 -18.89 -16.07
C ARG A 76 -22.83 -18.07 -16.41
N ASN A 77 -22.82 -16.79 -16.11
CA ASN A 77 -23.93 -15.87 -16.35
C ASN A 77 -23.41 -14.51 -16.86
N PRO A 78 -23.18 -14.37 -18.17
CA PRO A 78 -22.70 -13.13 -18.75
C PRO A 78 -23.63 -11.92 -18.53
N ALA A 79 -24.93 -12.16 -18.37
CA ALA A 79 -25.90 -11.09 -18.12
C ALA A 79 -25.70 -10.39 -16.77
N ALA A 80 -25.07 -11.06 -15.81
CA ALA A 80 -24.76 -10.48 -14.49
C ALA A 80 -23.41 -9.72 -14.44
N ALA A 81 -22.68 -9.65 -15.57
CA ALA A 81 -21.32 -9.13 -15.59
C ALA A 81 -21.19 -7.71 -15.04
N ASP A 82 -22.09 -6.80 -15.38
CA ASP A 82 -22.02 -5.40 -14.95
C ASP A 82 -22.27 -5.25 -13.44
N SER A 83 -23.22 -6.01 -12.89
CA SER A 83 -23.48 -6.03 -11.46
C SER A 83 -22.29 -6.60 -10.67
N ILE A 84 -21.73 -7.71 -11.14
CA ILE A 84 -20.56 -8.35 -10.50
C ILE A 84 -19.36 -7.42 -10.54
N ARG A 85 -19.10 -6.75 -11.67
CA ARG A 85 -17.99 -5.78 -11.79
C ARG A 85 -18.11 -4.62 -10.81
N GLY A 86 -19.32 -4.06 -10.65
CA GLY A 86 -19.56 -2.97 -9.72
C GLY A 86 -19.20 -3.35 -8.28
N ILE A 87 -19.73 -4.46 -7.80
CA ILE A 87 -19.47 -4.98 -6.45
C ILE A 87 -17.99 -5.36 -6.28
N LEU A 88 -17.39 -5.99 -7.30
CA LEU A 88 -15.99 -6.40 -7.28
C LEU A 88 -15.05 -5.20 -7.13
N ILE A 89 -15.27 -4.12 -7.89
CA ILE A 89 -14.42 -2.91 -7.81
C ILE A 89 -14.47 -2.32 -6.41
N ILE A 90 -15.66 -2.20 -5.82
CA ILE A 90 -15.83 -1.69 -4.45
C ILE A 90 -15.14 -2.61 -3.44
N GLY A 91 -15.34 -3.92 -3.55
CA GLY A 91 -14.72 -4.89 -2.66
C GLY A 91 -13.20 -4.91 -2.74
N LEU A 92 -12.63 -4.81 -3.94
CA LEU A 92 -11.18 -4.71 -4.14
C LEU A 92 -10.62 -3.42 -3.56
N ALA A 93 -11.31 -2.28 -3.73
CA ALA A 93 -10.89 -1.01 -3.16
C ALA A 93 -10.89 -1.03 -1.63
N LEU A 94 -11.86 -1.70 -1.00
CA LEU A 94 -11.90 -1.86 0.46
C LEU A 94 -10.74 -2.73 0.97
N ILE A 95 -10.37 -3.80 0.27
CA ILE A 95 -9.21 -4.62 0.63
C ILE A 95 -7.92 -3.80 0.49
N GLU A 96 -7.78 -3.04 -0.59
CA GLU A 96 -6.63 -2.16 -0.83
C GLU A 96 -6.49 -1.10 0.27
N SER A 97 -7.60 -0.53 0.72
CA SER A 97 -7.57 0.50 1.77
C SER A 97 -7.03 -0.03 3.11
N LEU A 98 -7.21 -1.31 3.42
CA LEU A 98 -6.62 -1.92 4.61
C LEU A 98 -5.10 -1.97 4.55
N VAL A 99 -4.52 -2.26 3.39
CA VAL A 99 -3.06 -2.27 3.18
C VAL A 99 -2.50 -0.84 3.28
N ILE A 100 -3.20 0.13 2.68
CA ILE A 100 -2.84 1.56 2.78
C ILE A 100 -2.92 2.04 4.24
N TYR A 101 -3.88 1.55 5.02
CA TYR A 101 -4.01 1.89 6.44
C TYR A 101 -2.81 1.41 7.26
N VAL A 102 -2.32 0.19 7.02
CA VAL A 102 -1.09 -0.31 7.65
C VAL A 102 0.10 0.57 7.27
N LEU A 103 0.26 0.87 5.99
CA LEU A 103 1.31 1.77 5.50
C LEU A 103 1.27 3.14 6.17
N LEU A 104 0.07 3.71 6.36
CA LEU A 104 -0.10 5.00 7.05
C LEU A 104 0.36 4.94 8.50
N ILE A 105 0.02 3.87 9.21
CA ILE A 105 0.48 3.64 10.59
C ILE A 105 2.00 3.53 10.65
N ASP A 106 2.61 2.78 9.73
CA ASP A 106 4.05 2.63 9.64
C ASP A 106 4.74 3.99 9.42
N PHE A 107 4.20 4.85 8.56
CA PHE A 107 4.69 6.21 8.37
C PHE A 107 4.60 7.07 9.63
N ILE A 108 3.50 6.95 10.38
CA ILE A 108 3.33 7.71 11.63
C ILE A 108 4.35 7.23 12.67
N ILE A 109 4.54 5.93 12.81
CA ILE A 109 5.47 5.35 13.77
C ILE A 109 6.91 5.74 13.44
N ILE A 110 7.32 5.55 12.19
CA ILE A 110 8.69 5.85 11.75
C ILE A 110 8.94 7.36 11.74
N GLY A 111 7.96 8.17 11.28
CA GLY A 111 8.10 9.62 11.19
C GLY A 111 8.16 10.32 12.55
N ASN A 112 7.49 9.80 13.57
CA ASN A 112 7.52 10.36 14.92
C ASN A 112 8.73 9.91 15.74
N TRP A 113 9.51 8.95 15.26
CA TRP A 113 10.65 8.43 16.01
C TRP A 113 11.69 9.51 16.34
N GLY A 114 11.90 10.46 15.44
CA GLY A 114 12.80 11.59 15.65
C GLY A 114 12.35 12.58 16.73
N SER A 115 11.11 12.49 17.20
CA SER A 115 10.56 13.32 18.28
C SER A 115 10.77 12.70 19.66
N TYR A 116 11.13 11.44 19.74
CA TYR A 116 11.50 10.74 20.96
C TYR A 116 13.02 10.82 21.13
N SER A 117 13.52 12.00 21.55
CA SER A 117 14.89 12.12 22.05
C SER A 117 14.93 11.55 23.46
N PHE A 118 15.57 10.42 23.63
CA PHE A 118 15.95 9.88 24.94
C PHE A 118 17.26 10.52 25.42
#